data_27f84483bc6e81250aae3f38f3250a6c
#
_entry.id   27f84483bc6e81250aae3f38f3250a6c
#
_cell.length_a   1.000
_cell.length_b   1.000
_cell.length_c   1.000
_cell.angle_alpha   90.00
_cell.angle_beta   90.00
_cell.angle_gamma   90.00
#
_symmetry.space_group_name_H-M   'P 1'
#
loop_
_entity.id
_entity.type
_entity.pdbx_description
1 polymer ?
#
loop_
_entity_poly.entity_id
_entity_poly.type
_entity_poly.pdbx_seq_one_letter_code
_entity_poly.pdbx_strand_id
1 'polypeptide(L)'
;MEQKKIVLFILIVHLAAFLAGCSGNKNSGNNDSSDLWNKLSSYFRPPAEYENVYGNFRSPLLYYNGDTVRTVEDWQRRRTEIKDRWMSLLGQWPPVITGQTFEILDTLHRENFMQYRVRFYWTPNEQTEGYLLVPDKEGKKPAVITTFYEPETAIGLGGKPYRDFAYQLTKRGFVTLSIGTTKTTENQTYSIYYPTIENATLQPLSALAYVAANAWEVLAKVQDVDSTRIGITGHSYGGKWAMFASCLYEKFACAAWGDPGIVFDETKEGYINYWEPWYLGYYPPPWENTWSKNGHDYAKGIYPKLRKEGYDLHELHTLMAPRPFLVSGGYSDGTDRWIALNHTIAVNRLLGYRNNVAMSNRVNHDPTPESNEIIYDFFKWYLHSANKSTKE
;
A
#
# COMPACT_ATOMS: atom_id res chain seq x y z
N MET A 1 -43.84 -57.73 40.99
CA MET A 1 -44.69 -56.98 40.09
C MET A 1 -44.62 -55.49 40.49
N GLU A 2 -43.39 -54.94 40.57
CA GLU A 2 -43.18 -53.55 41.05
C GLU A 2 -41.79 -53.05 40.59
N GLN A 3 -41.54 -52.93 39.29
CA GLN A 3 -40.33 -52.30 38.78
C GLN A 3 -40.48 -51.61 37.40
N LYS A 4 -41.70 -51.25 37.01
CA LYS A 4 -41.94 -50.62 35.69
C LYS A 4 -42.54 -49.21 35.73
N LYS A 5 -42.56 -48.51 36.89
CA LYS A 5 -43.19 -47.19 36.94
C LYS A 5 -42.25 -46.03 37.30
N ILE A 6 -40.91 -46.22 37.39
CA ILE A 6 -39.97 -45.16 37.77
C ILE A 6 -39.20 -44.56 36.56
N VAL A 7 -39.30 -45.15 35.40
CA VAL A 7 -38.52 -44.66 34.21
C VAL A 7 -39.24 -43.61 33.37
N LEU A 8 -40.55 -43.34 33.63
CA LEU A 8 -41.33 -42.41 32.80
C LEU A 8 -41.42 -40.99 33.34
N PHE A 9 -40.84 -40.67 34.51
CA PHE A 9 -40.94 -39.34 35.10
C PHE A 9 -39.67 -38.51 34.99
N ILE A 10 -38.56 -39.06 34.49
CA ILE A 10 -37.28 -38.34 34.34
C ILE A 10 -37.10 -37.79 32.91
N LEU A 11 -37.93 -38.21 31.92
CA LEU A 11 -37.79 -37.78 30.54
C LEU A 11 -38.57 -36.49 30.17
N ILE A 12 -39.38 -35.93 31.06
CA ILE A 12 -40.21 -34.74 30.79
C ILE A 12 -39.58 -33.45 31.35
N VAL A 13 -38.59 -33.54 32.24
CA VAL A 13 -37.97 -32.35 32.87
C VAL A 13 -36.77 -31.84 32.07
N HIS A 14 -36.24 -32.58 31.10
CA HIS A 14 -35.10 -32.17 30.30
C HIS A 14 -35.44 -31.56 28.92
N LEU A 15 -36.72 -31.42 28.55
CA LEU A 15 -37.13 -30.84 27.27
C LEU A 15 -37.63 -29.40 27.38
N ALA A 16 -37.67 -28.81 28.59
CA ALA A 16 -38.07 -27.41 28.78
C ALA A 16 -36.89 -26.43 28.99
N ALA A 17 -35.65 -26.90 29.03
CA ALA A 17 -34.46 -26.07 29.26
C ALA A 17 -33.64 -25.73 27.97
N PHE A 18 -34.11 -26.11 26.77
CA PHE A 18 -33.38 -25.91 25.50
C PHE A 18 -33.99 -24.87 24.54
N LEU A 19 -34.97 -24.07 25.01
CA LEU A 19 -35.59 -23.01 24.17
C LEU A 19 -35.41 -21.59 24.72
N ALA A 20 -34.49 -21.36 25.65
CA ALA A 20 -34.19 -20.04 26.18
C ALA A 20 -32.68 -19.74 26.08
N GLY A 21 -32.11 -19.78 24.84
CA GLY A 21 -30.70 -19.54 24.72
C GLY A 21 -30.21 -19.33 23.29
N CYS A 22 -30.96 -18.63 22.44
CA CYS A 22 -30.47 -18.13 21.16
C CYS A 22 -31.13 -16.80 20.80
N SER A 23 -31.01 -15.79 21.64
CA SER A 23 -31.01 -14.39 21.24
C SER A 23 -29.59 -13.84 21.41
N GLY A 24 -28.62 -14.49 20.75
CA GLY A 24 -27.24 -14.02 20.61
C GLY A 24 -27.18 -12.93 19.57
N ASN A 25 -27.16 -11.74 20.05
CA ASN A 25 -26.47 -10.53 19.58
C ASN A 25 -26.01 -10.51 18.10
N LYS A 26 -26.93 -10.38 17.14
CA LYS A 26 -26.63 -10.06 15.74
C LYS A 26 -26.36 -8.56 15.50
N ASN A 27 -26.36 -7.72 16.54
CA ASN A 27 -26.21 -6.27 16.40
C ASN A 27 -24.81 -5.71 16.68
N SER A 28 -23.85 -6.49 17.18
CA SER A 28 -22.52 -5.95 17.49
C SER A 28 -21.65 -5.71 16.26
N GLY A 29 -21.82 -6.48 15.19
CA GLY A 29 -21.03 -6.31 13.96
C GLY A 29 -21.45 -5.09 13.12
N ASN A 30 -22.71 -4.72 13.13
CA ASN A 30 -23.19 -3.55 12.37
C ASN A 30 -22.77 -2.22 13.02
N ASN A 31 -22.72 -2.15 14.35
CA ASN A 31 -22.29 -0.93 15.05
C ASN A 31 -20.81 -0.66 14.84
N ASP A 32 -19.93 -1.68 14.95
CA ASP A 32 -18.47 -1.49 14.75
C ASP A 32 -18.11 -1.02 13.33
N SER A 33 -18.79 -1.53 12.31
CA SER A 33 -18.60 -1.08 10.92
C SER A 33 -19.09 0.33 10.66
N SER A 34 -20.23 0.71 11.27
CA SER A 34 -20.80 2.06 11.15
C SER A 34 -19.90 3.09 11.84
N ASP A 35 -19.40 2.79 13.03
CA ASP A 35 -18.52 3.66 13.79
C ASP A 35 -17.16 3.85 13.09
N LEU A 36 -16.61 2.79 12.51
CA LEU A 36 -15.37 2.84 11.72
C LEU A 36 -15.54 3.71 10.48
N TRP A 37 -16.65 3.56 9.75
CA TRP A 37 -16.95 4.40 8.59
C TRP A 37 -17.13 5.88 8.97
N ASN A 38 -17.81 6.16 10.05
CA ASN A 38 -17.99 7.53 10.54
C ASN A 38 -16.66 8.24 10.81
N LYS A 39 -15.65 7.52 11.32
CA LYS A 39 -14.29 8.04 11.51
C LYS A 39 -13.57 8.30 10.18
N LEU A 40 -13.79 7.47 9.17
CA LEU A 40 -13.03 7.50 7.91
C LEU A 40 -13.68 8.37 6.83
N SER A 41 -15.01 8.51 6.82
CA SER A 41 -15.77 9.03 5.69
C SER A 41 -15.37 10.45 5.25
N SER A 42 -14.94 11.30 6.19
CA SER A 42 -14.49 12.66 5.89
C SER A 42 -13.21 12.70 5.06
N TYR A 43 -12.34 11.69 5.17
CA TYR A 43 -11.08 11.62 4.42
C TYR A 43 -11.27 11.23 2.94
N PHE A 44 -12.47 10.80 2.53
CA PHE A 44 -12.79 10.46 1.14
C PHE A 44 -13.38 11.62 0.34
N ARG A 45 -13.38 12.81 0.91
CA ARG A 45 -13.95 14.00 0.26
C ARG A 45 -12.90 15.11 0.22
N PRO A 46 -12.63 15.67 -0.96
CA PRO A 46 -11.82 16.87 -1.04
C PRO A 46 -12.51 18.03 -0.27
N PRO A 47 -11.74 18.92 0.36
CA PRO A 47 -12.26 20.21 0.82
C PRO A 47 -12.94 20.98 -0.32
N ALA A 48 -13.90 21.82 0.00
CA ALA A 48 -14.75 22.52 -0.99
C ALA A 48 -13.92 23.34 -2.00
N GLU A 49 -12.82 23.94 -1.56
CA GLU A 49 -11.91 24.72 -2.43
C GLU A 49 -11.17 23.87 -3.46
N TYR A 50 -11.05 22.55 -3.25
CA TYR A 50 -10.40 21.63 -4.18
C TYR A 50 -11.36 20.72 -4.92
N GLU A 51 -12.65 20.74 -4.57
CA GLU A 51 -13.63 19.86 -5.20
C GLU A 51 -13.75 20.11 -6.70
N ASN A 52 -13.52 19.06 -7.51
CA ASN A 52 -13.51 19.11 -8.99
C ASN A 52 -12.48 20.10 -9.59
N VAL A 53 -11.46 20.48 -8.84
CA VAL A 53 -10.30 21.23 -9.36
C VAL A 53 -9.26 20.24 -9.87
N TYR A 54 -8.85 20.37 -11.15
CA TYR A 54 -7.94 19.41 -11.81
C TYR A 54 -6.56 20.02 -12.11
N GLY A 55 -6.39 21.34 -11.97
CA GLY A 55 -5.12 22.02 -12.26
C GLY A 55 -4.66 21.84 -13.71
N ASN A 56 -3.36 21.86 -13.89
CA ASN A 56 -2.72 21.72 -15.21
C ASN A 56 -2.29 20.27 -15.50
N PHE A 57 -2.78 19.30 -14.75
CA PHE A 57 -2.47 17.91 -14.97
C PHE A 57 -3.17 17.37 -16.22
N ARG A 58 -2.47 16.48 -16.97
CA ARG A 58 -3.07 15.77 -18.09
C ARG A 58 -4.22 14.87 -17.60
N SER A 59 -5.39 15.01 -18.21
CA SER A 59 -6.53 14.18 -17.82
C SER A 59 -6.27 12.69 -18.16
N PRO A 60 -6.43 11.75 -17.21
CA PRO A 60 -6.38 10.32 -17.51
C PRO A 60 -7.59 9.85 -18.33
N LEU A 61 -8.65 10.66 -18.42
CA LEU A 61 -9.83 10.39 -19.27
C LEU A 61 -9.66 10.93 -20.71
N LEU A 62 -8.40 11.18 -21.11
CA LEU A 62 -8.00 11.43 -22.49
C LEU A 62 -6.90 10.43 -22.85
N TYR A 63 -6.99 9.81 -24.02
CA TYR A 63 -5.88 9.05 -24.62
C TYR A 63 -4.71 9.99 -24.96
N TYR A 64 -3.53 9.47 -25.16
CA TYR A 64 -2.38 10.31 -25.56
C TYR A 64 -2.54 10.94 -26.95
N ASN A 65 -3.43 10.41 -27.79
CA ASN A 65 -3.79 11.00 -29.09
C ASN A 65 -4.87 12.11 -28.96
N GLY A 66 -5.42 12.36 -27.77
CA GLY A 66 -6.43 13.37 -27.48
C GLY A 66 -7.88 12.86 -27.49
N ASP A 67 -8.13 11.61 -27.86
CA ASP A 67 -9.49 11.04 -27.83
C ASP A 67 -10.01 10.91 -26.40
N THR A 68 -11.33 11.07 -26.23
CA THR A 68 -11.97 11.04 -24.91
C THR A 68 -12.33 9.62 -24.48
N VAL A 69 -12.03 9.30 -23.22
CA VAL A 69 -12.49 8.08 -22.52
C VAL A 69 -13.88 8.34 -21.95
N ARG A 70 -14.88 7.54 -22.36
CA ARG A 70 -16.29 7.74 -21.99
C ARG A 70 -16.95 6.53 -21.34
N THR A 71 -16.41 5.34 -21.57
CA THR A 71 -16.99 4.08 -21.07
C THR A 71 -15.98 3.32 -20.21
N VAL A 72 -16.46 2.29 -19.52
CA VAL A 72 -15.61 1.36 -18.75
C VAL A 72 -14.60 0.66 -19.67
N GLU A 73 -15.04 0.28 -20.89
CA GLU A 73 -14.21 -0.37 -21.89
C GLU A 73 -13.15 0.59 -22.46
N ASP A 74 -13.48 1.85 -22.64
CA ASP A 74 -12.50 2.89 -22.99
C ASP A 74 -11.46 3.02 -21.88
N TRP A 75 -11.90 3.04 -20.62
CA TRP A 75 -10.98 3.12 -19.50
C TRP A 75 -10.04 1.91 -19.44
N GLN A 76 -10.51 0.69 -19.69
CA GLN A 76 -9.65 -0.48 -19.70
C GLN A 76 -8.53 -0.35 -20.74
N ARG A 77 -8.84 0.13 -21.95
CA ARG A 77 -7.85 0.42 -23.00
C ARG A 77 -6.89 1.55 -22.57
N ARG A 78 -7.46 2.63 -22.02
CA ARG A 78 -6.65 3.76 -21.55
C ARG A 78 -5.73 3.37 -20.39
N ARG A 79 -6.23 2.57 -19.45
CA ARG A 79 -5.43 2.03 -18.35
C ARG A 79 -4.22 1.22 -18.85
N THR A 80 -4.43 0.40 -19.87
CA THR A 80 -3.34 -0.33 -20.54
C THR A 80 -2.37 0.64 -21.20
N GLU A 81 -2.85 1.63 -21.94
CA GLU A 81 -2.01 2.65 -22.59
C GLU A 81 -1.16 3.42 -21.56
N ILE A 82 -1.72 3.82 -20.42
CA ILE A 82 -0.98 4.47 -19.32
C ILE A 82 0.08 3.52 -18.78
N LYS A 83 -0.30 2.28 -18.44
CA LYS A 83 0.60 1.28 -17.87
C LYS A 83 1.78 1.00 -18.82
N ASP A 84 1.50 0.73 -20.09
CA ASP A 84 2.52 0.43 -21.10
C ASP A 84 3.46 1.62 -21.31
N ARG A 85 2.93 2.83 -21.36
CA ARG A 85 3.71 4.05 -21.46
C ARG A 85 4.66 4.21 -20.27
N TRP A 86 4.14 4.09 -19.05
CA TRP A 86 4.97 4.20 -17.86
C TRP A 86 5.98 3.05 -17.77
N MET A 87 5.61 1.81 -18.08
CA MET A 87 6.55 0.69 -18.11
C MET A 87 7.64 0.87 -19.18
N SER A 88 7.33 1.50 -20.32
CA SER A 88 8.35 1.83 -21.34
C SER A 88 9.37 2.87 -20.85
N LEU A 89 8.96 3.77 -19.95
CA LEU A 89 9.81 4.79 -19.35
C LEU A 89 10.61 4.25 -18.15
N LEU A 90 9.95 3.43 -17.33
CA LEU A 90 10.50 2.90 -16.09
C LEU A 90 11.36 1.64 -16.26
N GLY A 91 11.31 1.01 -17.43
CA GLY A 91 11.94 -0.28 -17.74
C GLY A 91 11.01 -1.46 -17.53
N GLN A 92 11.13 -2.47 -18.39
CA GLN A 92 10.29 -3.69 -18.34
C GLN A 92 10.77 -4.63 -17.24
N TRP A 93 9.85 -5.09 -16.42
CA TRP A 93 10.16 -6.04 -15.36
C TRP A 93 10.54 -7.41 -15.92
N PRO A 94 11.50 -8.12 -15.31
CA PRO A 94 11.62 -9.55 -15.54
C PRO A 94 10.36 -10.27 -15.01
N PRO A 95 10.15 -11.54 -15.37
CA PRO A 95 9.03 -12.31 -14.82
C PRO A 95 8.99 -12.28 -13.30
N VAL A 96 7.80 -12.12 -12.73
CA VAL A 96 7.61 -12.16 -11.27
C VAL A 96 7.88 -13.57 -10.76
N ILE A 97 8.56 -13.69 -9.62
CA ILE A 97 9.01 -14.95 -9.04
C ILE A 97 7.85 -15.59 -8.27
N THR A 98 7.14 -16.51 -8.89
CA THR A 98 5.95 -17.15 -8.30
C THR A 98 6.23 -18.48 -7.60
N GLY A 99 7.40 -19.12 -7.83
CA GLY A 99 7.71 -20.48 -7.39
C GLY A 99 8.27 -20.62 -5.97
N GLN A 100 8.58 -19.52 -5.27
CA GLN A 100 9.30 -19.52 -4.00
C GLN A 100 8.39 -19.53 -2.77
N THR A 101 8.98 -19.92 -1.63
CA THR A 101 8.47 -19.77 -0.26
C THR A 101 9.53 -19.08 0.59
N PHE A 102 9.16 -18.61 1.79
CA PHE A 102 10.13 -18.08 2.74
C PHE A 102 11.10 -19.18 3.27
N GLU A 103 12.38 -18.87 3.34
CA GLU A 103 13.33 -19.53 4.21
C GLU A 103 13.23 -18.87 5.60
N ILE A 104 12.95 -19.64 6.64
CA ILE A 104 12.91 -19.17 8.03
C ILE A 104 14.32 -19.20 8.60
N LEU A 105 14.84 -18.04 8.99
CA LEU A 105 16.19 -17.90 9.55
C LEU A 105 16.19 -17.89 11.09
N ASP A 106 15.13 -17.31 11.66
CA ASP A 106 14.97 -17.17 13.11
C ASP A 106 13.50 -17.04 13.48
N THR A 107 13.17 -17.42 14.70
CA THR A 107 11.79 -17.42 15.23
C THR A 107 11.76 -16.89 16.65
N LEU A 108 10.89 -15.91 16.90
CA LEU A 108 10.69 -15.32 18.21
C LEU A 108 9.18 -15.14 18.48
N HIS A 109 8.69 -15.65 19.60
CA HIS A 109 7.36 -15.32 20.06
C HIS A 109 7.38 -13.98 20.82
N ARG A 110 6.54 -13.06 20.40
CA ARG A 110 6.38 -11.73 21.02
C ARG A 110 4.90 -11.52 21.36
N GLU A 111 4.64 -11.14 22.60
CA GLU A 111 3.27 -10.79 23.08
C GLU A 111 2.21 -11.80 22.61
N ASN A 112 1.51 -11.53 21.49
CA ASN A 112 0.42 -12.33 20.93
C ASN A 112 0.63 -12.62 19.44
N PHE A 113 1.89 -12.74 19.00
CA PHE A 113 2.24 -13.06 17.62
C PHE A 113 3.62 -13.72 17.52
N MET A 114 3.80 -14.51 16.46
CA MET A 114 5.09 -15.04 16.06
C MET A 114 5.80 -14.05 15.14
N GLN A 115 7.08 -13.78 15.41
CA GLN A 115 7.98 -13.05 14.54
C GLN A 115 8.97 -14.02 13.92
N TYR A 116 9.05 -14.05 12.60
CA TYR A 116 10.02 -14.83 11.84
C TYR A 116 10.96 -13.87 11.12
N ARG A 117 12.29 -14.05 11.25
CA ARG A 117 13.25 -13.49 10.30
C ARG A 117 13.26 -14.41 9.10
N VAL A 118 12.98 -13.85 7.91
CA VAL A 118 12.78 -14.62 6.70
C VAL A 118 13.72 -14.16 5.60
N ARG A 119 14.03 -15.06 4.66
CA ARG A 119 14.80 -14.79 3.44
C ARG A 119 14.03 -15.26 2.22
N PHE A 120 14.12 -14.51 1.13
CA PHE A 120 13.50 -14.87 -0.16
C PHE A 120 14.19 -14.12 -1.31
N TYR A 121 14.03 -14.60 -2.53
CA TYR A 121 14.49 -13.88 -3.71
C TYR A 121 13.55 -12.71 -4.01
N TRP A 122 14.05 -11.48 -3.99
CA TRP A 122 13.29 -10.30 -4.39
C TRP A 122 13.61 -9.85 -5.82
N THR A 123 14.78 -10.28 -6.38
CA THR A 123 15.07 -10.28 -7.81
C THR A 123 15.55 -11.68 -8.21
N PRO A 124 15.64 -12.01 -9.52
CA PRO A 124 16.12 -13.32 -9.94
C PRO A 124 17.54 -13.69 -9.41
N ASN A 125 18.34 -12.66 -9.12
CA ASN A 125 19.76 -12.84 -8.78
C ASN A 125 20.09 -12.43 -7.34
N GLU A 126 19.13 -11.89 -6.58
CA GLU A 126 19.39 -11.35 -5.24
C GLU A 126 18.31 -11.76 -4.25
N GLN A 127 18.76 -12.24 -3.09
CA GLN A 127 17.89 -12.47 -1.93
C GLN A 127 17.89 -11.26 -1.01
N THR A 128 16.80 -11.09 -0.30
CA THR A 128 16.68 -10.14 0.81
C THR A 128 16.25 -10.86 2.08
N GLU A 129 16.49 -10.19 3.19
CA GLU A 129 15.94 -10.60 4.49
C GLU A 129 14.90 -9.58 4.94
N GLY A 130 13.92 -10.07 5.68
CA GLY A 130 12.86 -9.27 6.25
C GLY A 130 12.22 -9.96 7.44
N TYR A 131 11.11 -9.40 7.91
CA TYR A 131 10.41 -9.94 9.07
C TYR A 131 8.94 -10.19 8.73
N LEU A 132 8.53 -11.46 8.93
CA LEU A 132 7.14 -11.90 8.85
C LEU A 132 6.58 -11.98 10.27
N LEU A 133 5.51 -11.23 10.56
CA LEU A 133 4.82 -11.26 11.83
C LEU A 133 3.43 -11.88 11.64
N VAL A 134 3.12 -12.91 12.41
CA VAL A 134 1.87 -13.69 12.30
C VAL A 134 1.15 -13.67 13.65
N PRO A 135 -0.04 -13.05 13.77
CA PRO A 135 -0.83 -13.10 14.99
C PRO A 135 -1.20 -14.54 15.39
N ASP A 136 -1.19 -14.85 16.69
CA ASP A 136 -1.49 -16.20 17.24
C ASP A 136 -2.93 -16.67 16.95
N LYS A 137 -3.81 -15.76 16.57
CA LYS A 137 -5.20 -16.07 16.24
C LYS A 137 -5.28 -17.04 15.06
N GLU A 138 -6.07 -18.09 15.19
CA GLU A 138 -6.29 -19.07 14.14
C GLU A 138 -7.01 -18.50 12.90
N GLY A 139 -6.86 -19.20 11.77
CA GLY A 139 -7.51 -18.91 10.50
C GLY A 139 -6.76 -17.91 9.63
N LYS A 140 -7.20 -17.81 8.38
CA LYS A 140 -6.63 -16.87 7.40
C LYS A 140 -6.93 -15.43 7.76
N LYS A 141 -5.93 -14.60 7.64
CA LYS A 141 -5.93 -13.18 8.01
C LYS A 141 -5.60 -12.30 6.82
N PRO A 142 -6.09 -11.07 6.75
CA PRO A 142 -5.56 -10.09 5.81
C PRO A 142 -4.09 -9.81 6.13
N ALA A 143 -3.35 -9.33 5.12
CA ALA A 143 -1.94 -9.03 5.30
C ALA A 143 -1.57 -7.64 4.78
N VAL A 144 -0.48 -7.08 5.32
CA VAL A 144 0.07 -5.81 4.86
C VAL A 144 1.58 -5.92 4.73
N ILE A 145 2.12 -5.54 3.56
CA ILE A 145 3.55 -5.35 3.36
C ILE A 145 3.91 -3.94 3.84
N THR A 146 4.96 -3.83 4.64
CA THR A 146 5.51 -2.55 5.09
C THR A 146 6.90 -2.34 4.52
N THR A 147 7.13 -1.16 3.96
CA THR A 147 8.36 -0.79 3.25
C THR A 147 9.04 0.39 3.94
N PHE A 148 10.34 0.29 4.14
CA PHE A 148 11.17 1.38 4.66
C PHE A 148 12.64 1.19 4.28
N TYR A 149 13.56 1.96 4.88
CA TYR A 149 15.01 1.75 4.73
C TYR A 149 15.42 0.46 5.41
N GLU A 150 15.16 0.35 6.72
CA GLU A 150 15.47 -0.82 7.54
C GLU A 150 14.19 -1.59 7.87
N PRO A 151 14.12 -2.90 7.62
CA PRO A 151 12.94 -3.69 7.95
C PRO A 151 12.68 -3.75 9.46
N GLU A 152 13.69 -3.56 10.30
CA GLU A 152 13.59 -3.51 11.77
C GLU A 152 12.72 -2.35 12.25
N THR A 153 12.71 -1.24 11.54
CA THR A 153 11.93 -0.06 11.92
C THR A 153 10.44 -0.38 11.98
N ALA A 154 9.90 -1.05 10.98
CA ALA A 154 8.46 -1.32 10.94
C ALA A 154 8.01 -2.39 11.95
N ILE A 155 8.92 -3.23 12.45
CA ILE A 155 8.61 -4.19 13.51
C ILE A 155 8.86 -3.66 14.94
N GLY A 156 9.16 -2.37 15.07
CA GLY A 156 9.34 -1.67 16.35
C GLY A 156 10.73 -1.81 16.97
N LEU A 157 11.76 -2.22 16.21
CA LEU A 157 13.13 -2.37 16.68
C LEU A 157 14.10 -1.27 16.17
N GLY A 158 13.67 -0.43 15.24
CA GLY A 158 14.52 0.58 14.59
C GLY A 158 14.67 1.90 15.34
N GLY A 159 14.02 2.09 16.49
CA GLY A 159 14.14 3.31 17.31
C GLY A 159 13.57 4.58 16.66
N LYS A 160 12.86 4.51 15.54
CA LYS A 160 12.23 5.65 14.86
C LYS A 160 10.76 5.76 15.27
N PRO A 161 10.35 6.83 15.99
CA PRO A 161 8.99 6.97 16.51
C PRO A 161 7.92 6.87 15.41
N TYR A 162 6.82 6.20 15.74
CA TYR A 162 5.61 6.11 14.90
C TYR A 162 5.81 5.49 13.51
N ARG A 163 6.91 4.76 13.28
CA ARG A 163 7.18 4.04 12.02
C ARG A 163 7.07 2.53 12.15
N ASP A 164 6.62 2.05 13.28
CA ASP A 164 6.43 0.65 13.66
C ASP A 164 5.12 0.04 13.07
N PHE A 165 4.83 0.34 11.81
CA PHE A 165 3.58 -0.02 11.14
C PHE A 165 3.30 -1.52 11.16
N ALA A 166 4.30 -2.38 10.92
CA ALA A 166 4.13 -3.83 10.92
C ALA A 166 3.74 -4.33 12.32
N TYR A 167 4.45 -3.87 13.35
CA TYR A 167 4.14 -4.22 14.74
C TYR A 167 2.71 -3.83 15.12
N GLN A 168 2.32 -2.59 14.83
CA GLN A 168 1.00 -2.08 15.18
C GLN A 168 -0.14 -2.77 14.41
N LEU A 169 0.07 -3.06 13.13
CA LEU A 169 -0.91 -3.79 12.31
C LEU A 169 -1.02 -5.25 12.78
N THR A 170 0.09 -5.89 13.15
CA THR A 170 0.07 -7.27 13.65
C THR A 170 -0.74 -7.37 14.95
N LYS A 171 -0.58 -6.43 15.86
CA LYS A 171 -1.39 -6.35 17.10
C LYS A 171 -2.88 -6.14 16.83
N ARG A 172 -3.23 -5.62 15.64
CA ARG A 172 -4.62 -5.44 15.17
C ARG A 172 -5.13 -6.62 14.33
N GLY A 173 -4.36 -7.73 14.26
CA GLY A 173 -4.77 -8.99 13.64
C GLY A 173 -4.42 -9.13 12.16
N PHE A 174 -3.50 -8.34 11.63
CA PHE A 174 -2.96 -8.51 10.28
C PHE A 174 -1.70 -9.38 10.32
N VAL A 175 -1.50 -10.24 9.34
CA VAL A 175 -0.16 -10.73 9.03
C VAL A 175 0.62 -9.59 8.40
N THR A 176 1.87 -9.39 8.78
CA THR A 176 2.69 -8.33 8.17
C THR A 176 4.03 -8.87 7.68
N LEU A 177 4.49 -8.33 6.56
CA LEU A 177 5.84 -8.56 6.04
C LEU A 177 6.57 -7.22 5.97
N SER A 178 7.65 -7.07 6.75
CA SER A 178 8.51 -5.89 6.70
C SER A 178 9.71 -6.15 5.82
N ILE A 179 9.92 -5.29 4.82
CA ILE A 179 11.09 -5.32 3.91
C ILE A 179 11.77 -3.95 3.86
N GLY A 180 13.06 -3.95 3.56
CA GLY A 180 13.85 -2.72 3.52
C GLY A 180 15.10 -2.85 2.65
N THR A 181 15.79 -1.73 2.44
CA THR A 181 16.97 -1.60 1.56
C THR A 181 18.25 -1.29 2.34
N THR A 182 18.42 -1.87 3.53
CA THR A 182 19.49 -1.53 4.47
C THR A 182 20.89 -1.52 3.82
N LYS A 183 21.19 -2.51 2.96
CA LYS A 183 22.49 -2.58 2.27
C LYS A 183 22.73 -1.40 1.32
N THR A 184 21.68 -0.91 0.67
CA THR A 184 21.81 0.21 -0.25
C THR A 184 21.92 1.54 0.50
N THR A 185 21.31 1.65 1.70
CA THR A 185 21.45 2.85 2.55
C THR A 185 22.87 3.05 3.04
N GLU A 186 23.59 1.99 3.40
CA GLU A 186 25.01 2.05 3.79
C GLU A 186 25.88 2.64 2.68
N ASN A 187 25.52 2.38 1.44
CA ASN A 187 26.19 2.94 0.25
C ASN A 187 25.61 4.28 -0.19
N GLN A 188 24.73 4.90 0.59
CA GLN A 188 24.01 6.15 0.26
C GLN A 188 23.17 6.07 -1.01
N THR A 189 22.76 4.88 -1.42
CA THR A 189 21.99 4.67 -2.65
C THR A 189 20.49 4.57 -2.41
N TYR A 190 20.06 4.21 -1.23
CA TYR A 190 18.66 4.13 -0.79
C TYR A 190 17.73 3.32 -1.69
N SER A 191 18.24 2.55 -2.65
CA SER A 191 17.39 1.89 -3.64
C SER A 191 17.98 0.59 -4.15
N ILE A 192 17.26 -0.01 -5.11
CA ILE A 192 17.61 -1.27 -5.76
C ILE A 192 17.87 -0.97 -7.23
N TYR A 193 18.91 -1.62 -7.76
CA TYR A 193 19.32 -1.48 -9.15
C TYR A 193 19.31 -2.86 -9.81
N TYR A 194 18.59 -2.99 -10.89
CA TYR A 194 18.49 -4.26 -11.61
C TYR A 194 18.86 -4.09 -13.09
N PRO A 195 19.75 -4.94 -13.67
CA PRO A 195 20.45 -6.06 -13.01
C PRO A 195 21.59 -5.67 -12.08
N THR A 196 22.29 -4.54 -12.30
CA THR A 196 23.35 -4.01 -11.44
C THR A 196 23.27 -2.48 -11.38
N ILE A 197 24.01 -1.87 -10.43
CA ILE A 197 24.05 -0.42 -10.28
C ILE A 197 24.72 0.29 -11.46
N GLU A 198 25.65 -0.37 -12.16
CA GLU A 198 26.35 0.19 -13.32
C GLU A 198 25.51 0.13 -14.59
N ASN A 199 24.57 -0.82 -14.67
CA ASN A 199 23.81 -1.13 -15.88
C ASN A 199 22.32 -1.37 -15.59
N ALA A 200 21.72 -0.55 -14.71
CA ALA A 200 20.32 -0.75 -14.39
C ALA A 200 19.41 -0.50 -15.62
N THR A 201 18.58 -1.48 -15.88
CA THR A 201 17.56 -1.44 -16.95
C THR A 201 16.19 -1.01 -16.42
N LEU A 202 16.00 -1.03 -15.09
CA LEU A 202 14.84 -0.49 -14.41
C LEU A 202 15.20 0.83 -13.73
N GLN A 203 14.30 1.80 -13.78
CA GLN A 203 14.41 2.92 -12.87
C GLN A 203 14.28 2.42 -11.42
N PRO A 204 15.01 2.96 -10.44
CA PRO A 204 15.03 2.43 -9.09
C PRO A 204 13.65 2.30 -8.42
N LEU A 205 12.74 3.27 -8.61
CA LEU A 205 11.37 3.15 -8.10
C LEU A 205 10.58 2.01 -8.77
N SER A 206 10.88 1.70 -10.03
CA SER A 206 10.31 0.53 -10.72
C SER A 206 10.89 -0.78 -10.17
N ALA A 207 12.20 -0.81 -9.88
CA ALA A 207 12.84 -1.97 -9.25
C ALA A 207 12.28 -2.20 -7.84
N LEU A 208 12.06 -1.15 -7.05
CA LEU A 208 11.38 -1.24 -5.75
C LEU A 208 9.95 -1.80 -5.88
N ALA A 209 9.21 -1.36 -6.89
CA ALA A 209 7.87 -1.91 -7.14
C ALA A 209 7.92 -3.39 -7.55
N TYR A 210 8.90 -3.78 -8.37
CA TYR A 210 9.11 -5.17 -8.76
C TYR A 210 9.44 -6.08 -7.56
N VAL A 211 10.32 -5.65 -6.66
CA VAL A 211 10.63 -6.46 -5.47
C VAL A 211 9.47 -6.54 -4.50
N ALA A 212 8.62 -5.50 -4.41
CA ALA A 212 7.38 -5.58 -3.64
C ALA A 212 6.36 -6.53 -4.27
N ALA A 213 6.32 -6.65 -5.61
CA ALA A 213 5.51 -7.66 -6.29
C ALA A 213 5.98 -9.08 -5.94
N ASN A 214 7.29 -9.33 -5.91
CA ASN A 214 7.87 -10.62 -5.49
C ASN A 214 7.61 -10.90 -4.00
N ALA A 215 7.66 -9.87 -3.15
CA ALA A 215 7.28 -9.98 -1.73
C ALA A 215 5.79 -10.33 -1.57
N TRP A 216 4.92 -9.77 -2.41
CA TRP A 216 3.49 -10.13 -2.45
C TRP A 216 3.31 -11.61 -2.82
N GLU A 217 4.01 -12.10 -3.83
CA GLU A 217 3.88 -13.48 -4.32
C GLU A 217 4.30 -14.51 -3.26
N VAL A 218 5.35 -14.24 -2.52
CA VAL A 218 5.80 -15.16 -1.45
C VAL A 218 4.89 -15.07 -0.23
N LEU A 219 4.43 -13.86 0.15
CA LEU A 219 3.52 -13.64 1.26
C LEU A 219 2.14 -14.31 1.02
N ALA A 220 1.65 -14.25 -0.21
CA ALA A 220 0.37 -14.85 -0.60
C ALA A 220 0.32 -16.38 -0.41
N LYS A 221 1.46 -17.05 -0.26
CA LYS A 221 1.58 -18.51 -0.02
C LYS A 221 1.63 -18.88 1.45
N VAL A 222 1.78 -17.92 2.35
CA VAL A 222 1.75 -18.17 3.79
C VAL A 222 0.37 -18.71 4.17
N GLN A 223 0.32 -19.85 4.85
CA GLN A 223 -0.93 -20.54 5.19
C GLN A 223 -1.94 -19.65 5.92
N ASP A 224 -1.44 -18.77 6.78
CA ASP A 224 -2.24 -17.83 7.58
C ASP A 224 -2.75 -16.61 6.80
N VAL A 225 -2.35 -16.44 5.54
CA VAL A 225 -2.69 -15.27 4.73
C VAL A 225 -3.86 -15.54 3.81
N ASP A 226 -4.82 -14.62 3.79
CA ASP A 226 -5.79 -14.50 2.72
C ASP A 226 -5.20 -13.66 1.58
N SER A 227 -4.78 -14.31 0.52
CA SER A 227 -4.12 -13.68 -0.64
C SER A 227 -5.01 -12.67 -1.38
N THR A 228 -6.32 -12.68 -1.16
CA THR A 228 -7.24 -11.69 -1.74
C THR A 228 -7.26 -10.36 -0.97
N ARG A 229 -6.61 -10.32 0.20
CA ARG A 229 -6.65 -9.20 1.15
C ARG A 229 -5.23 -8.79 1.60
N ILE A 230 -4.35 -8.53 0.63
CA ILE A 230 -2.98 -8.05 0.88
C ILE A 230 -2.88 -6.58 0.48
N GLY A 231 -2.55 -5.72 1.45
CA GLY A 231 -2.27 -4.31 1.26
C GLY A 231 -0.78 -3.98 1.34
N ILE A 232 -0.45 -2.69 1.14
CA ILE A 232 0.93 -2.19 1.29
C ILE A 232 0.92 -0.80 1.90
N THR A 233 1.91 -0.51 2.75
CA THR A 233 2.13 0.82 3.33
C THR A 233 3.60 1.10 3.56
N GLY A 234 3.92 2.37 3.69
CA GLY A 234 5.23 2.87 4.10
C GLY A 234 5.19 4.39 4.26
N HIS A 235 6.24 4.94 4.86
CA HIS A 235 6.35 6.37 5.09
C HIS A 235 7.54 6.95 4.33
N SER A 236 7.38 8.18 3.78
CA SER A 236 8.46 8.91 3.09
C SER A 236 9.02 8.08 1.93
N TYR A 237 10.27 7.66 2.00
CA TYR A 237 10.86 6.71 1.08
C TYR A 237 10.02 5.43 0.93
N GLY A 238 9.61 4.83 2.04
CA GLY A 238 8.70 3.67 2.02
C GLY A 238 7.33 4.01 1.43
N GLY A 239 6.86 5.24 1.58
CA GLY A 239 5.64 5.76 0.95
C GLY A 239 5.77 5.82 -0.58
N LYS A 240 6.93 6.31 -1.11
CA LYS A 240 7.24 6.27 -2.55
C LYS A 240 7.24 4.83 -3.08
N TRP A 241 7.89 3.94 -2.34
CA TRP A 241 7.93 2.51 -2.67
C TRP A 241 6.52 1.89 -2.69
N ALA A 242 5.73 2.08 -1.64
CA ALA A 242 4.36 1.56 -1.56
C ALA A 242 3.45 2.11 -2.67
N MET A 243 3.61 3.38 -3.04
CA MET A 243 2.88 4.02 -4.13
C MET A 243 3.21 3.37 -5.48
N PHE A 244 4.49 3.31 -5.87
CA PHE A 244 4.88 2.69 -7.14
C PHE A 244 4.50 1.21 -7.18
N ALA A 245 4.72 0.47 -6.09
CA ALA A 245 4.36 -0.94 -6.00
C ALA A 245 2.87 -1.18 -6.22
N SER A 246 2.00 -0.47 -5.49
CA SER A 246 0.55 -0.67 -5.59
C SER A 246 -0.02 -0.19 -6.92
N CYS A 247 0.54 0.86 -7.52
CA CYS A 247 0.11 1.34 -8.84
C CYS A 247 0.50 0.37 -9.97
N LEU A 248 1.71 -0.18 -9.94
CA LEU A 248 2.25 -1.01 -11.02
C LEU A 248 1.89 -2.49 -10.88
N TYR A 249 1.63 -2.98 -9.65
CA TYR A 249 1.26 -4.36 -9.38
C TYR A 249 -0.17 -4.47 -8.85
N GLU A 250 -1.07 -4.91 -9.71
CA GLU A 250 -2.51 -4.84 -9.48
C GLU A 250 -3.07 -5.85 -8.46
N LYS A 251 -2.27 -6.79 -7.95
CA LYS A 251 -2.71 -7.74 -6.93
C LYS A 251 -2.81 -7.16 -5.52
N PHE A 252 -2.22 -5.98 -5.24
CA PHE A 252 -2.46 -5.30 -3.99
C PHE A 252 -3.93 -4.89 -3.88
N ALA A 253 -4.62 -5.34 -2.82
CA ALA A 253 -6.03 -5.05 -2.61
C ALA A 253 -6.31 -3.58 -2.27
N CYS A 254 -5.41 -2.95 -1.52
CA CYS A 254 -5.43 -1.52 -1.19
C CYS A 254 -4.03 -1.03 -0.79
N ALA A 255 -3.86 0.29 -0.63
CA ALA A 255 -2.59 0.88 -0.20
C ALA A 255 -2.79 2.10 0.69
N ALA A 256 -1.81 2.37 1.58
CA ALA A 256 -1.70 3.64 2.27
C ALA A 256 -0.28 4.21 2.06
N TRP A 257 -0.20 5.45 1.58
CA TRP A 257 1.05 6.12 1.23
C TRP A 257 1.33 7.25 2.22
N GLY A 258 2.33 7.07 3.06
CA GLY A 258 2.70 8.06 4.09
C GLY A 258 3.64 9.14 3.55
N ASP A 259 3.09 10.28 3.16
CA ASP A 259 3.80 11.50 2.75
C ASP A 259 4.93 11.30 1.71
N PRO A 260 4.68 10.56 0.60
CA PRO A 260 5.71 10.26 -0.38
C PRO A 260 6.05 11.43 -1.31
N GLY A 261 5.20 12.46 -1.40
CA GLY A 261 5.17 13.41 -2.50
C GLY A 261 4.46 12.81 -3.72
N ILE A 262 3.13 12.92 -3.76
CA ILE A 262 2.32 12.27 -4.81
C ILE A 262 2.32 13.00 -6.15
N VAL A 263 3.03 14.11 -6.28
CA VAL A 263 3.26 14.84 -7.53
C VAL A 263 4.71 15.30 -7.61
N PHE A 264 5.18 15.63 -8.80
CA PHE A 264 6.49 16.28 -8.98
C PHE A 264 6.40 17.75 -8.56
N ASP A 265 6.94 18.07 -7.39
CA ASP A 265 6.96 19.42 -6.84
C ASP A 265 8.37 19.80 -6.42
N GLU A 266 9.05 20.50 -7.31
CA GLU A 266 10.44 20.92 -7.15
C GLU A 266 10.61 22.00 -6.06
N THR A 267 9.52 22.59 -5.56
CA THR A 267 9.54 23.54 -4.42
C THR A 267 9.70 22.85 -3.07
N LYS A 268 9.50 21.54 -3.01
CA LYS A 268 9.60 20.68 -1.82
C LYS A 268 10.89 19.88 -1.77
N GLU A 269 12.00 20.47 -2.18
CA GLU A 269 13.34 19.88 -2.18
C GLU A 269 13.62 19.02 -0.94
N GLY A 270 14.46 18.00 -1.05
CA GLY A 270 14.78 17.09 0.04
C GLY A 270 13.67 16.10 0.43
N TYR A 271 12.38 16.43 0.21
CA TYR A 271 11.24 15.55 0.46
C TYR A 271 10.64 14.98 -0.83
N ILE A 272 10.47 15.83 -1.86
CA ILE A 272 10.00 15.42 -3.20
C ILE A 272 11.17 15.52 -4.18
N ASN A 273 12.06 14.55 -4.11
CA ASN A 273 13.34 14.55 -4.78
C ASN A 273 13.43 13.43 -5.85
N TYR A 274 12.40 13.31 -6.68
CA TYR A 274 12.31 12.24 -7.69
C TYR A 274 13.40 12.29 -8.76
N TRP A 275 14.11 13.41 -8.92
CA TRP A 275 15.26 13.57 -9.82
C TRP A 275 16.52 12.82 -9.36
N GLU A 276 16.57 12.35 -8.12
CA GLU A 276 17.73 11.65 -7.59
C GLU A 276 17.99 10.32 -8.32
N PRO A 277 19.26 9.90 -8.46
CA PRO A 277 19.63 8.70 -9.20
C PRO A 277 19.11 7.40 -8.54
N TRP A 278 18.67 7.44 -7.30
CA TRP A 278 18.00 6.35 -6.59
C TRP A 278 16.47 6.36 -6.70
N TYR A 279 15.91 7.24 -7.56
CA TYR A 279 14.47 7.30 -7.85
C TYR A 279 14.16 7.22 -9.35
N LEU A 280 13.99 8.37 -10.03
CA LEU A 280 13.70 8.47 -11.47
C LEU A 280 14.79 9.20 -12.25
N GLY A 281 15.83 9.60 -11.57
CA GLY A 281 17.00 10.27 -12.15
C GLY A 281 18.18 9.33 -12.39
N TYR A 282 17.97 8.02 -12.45
CA TYR A 282 19.07 7.07 -12.56
C TYR A 282 19.93 7.31 -13.80
N TYR A 283 21.24 7.30 -13.56
CA TYR A 283 22.32 7.14 -14.54
C TYR A 283 23.44 6.34 -13.86
N PRO A 284 24.34 5.67 -14.63
CA PRO A 284 25.45 4.93 -14.02
C PRO A 284 26.34 5.81 -13.12
N PRO A 285 26.80 5.31 -11.95
CA PRO A 285 27.73 6.05 -11.10
C PRO A 285 29.07 6.33 -11.80
N PRO A 286 29.89 7.32 -11.36
CA PRO A 286 29.74 8.04 -10.08
C PRO A 286 28.65 9.11 -10.13
N TRP A 287 27.94 9.29 -9.00
CA TRP A 287 26.89 10.30 -8.87
C TRP A 287 27.39 11.59 -8.29
N GLU A 288 26.89 12.69 -8.84
CA GLU A 288 27.07 14.01 -8.26
C GLU A 288 26.19 14.15 -7.01
N ASN A 289 26.68 14.95 -6.05
CA ASN A 289 25.90 15.29 -4.88
C ASN A 289 24.84 16.35 -5.28
N THR A 290 23.55 15.91 -5.33
CA THR A 290 22.42 16.75 -5.74
C THR A 290 21.58 17.24 -4.55
N TRP A 291 22.04 17.03 -3.31
CA TRP A 291 21.37 17.45 -2.07
C TRP A 291 21.33 18.98 -1.86
N SER A 292 21.91 19.76 -2.77
CA SER A 292 21.81 21.21 -2.74
C SER A 292 20.43 21.69 -3.18
N LYS A 293 20.05 22.89 -2.77
CA LYS A 293 18.92 23.62 -3.36
C LYS A 293 19.08 23.62 -4.88
N ASN A 294 17.99 23.34 -5.60
CA ASN A 294 17.95 23.19 -7.04
C ASN A 294 18.64 21.92 -7.57
N GLY A 295 18.68 20.83 -6.79
CA GLY A 295 19.17 19.53 -7.29
C GLY A 295 18.46 19.06 -8.56
N HIS A 296 17.22 19.47 -8.77
CA HIS A 296 16.45 19.21 -9.98
C HIS A 296 17.06 19.84 -11.24
N ASP A 297 17.80 20.94 -11.14
CA ASP A 297 18.49 21.56 -12.26
C ASP A 297 19.62 20.69 -12.83
N TYR A 298 20.12 19.76 -12.03
CA TYR A 298 21.16 18.79 -12.38
C TYR A 298 20.58 17.39 -12.68
N ALA A 299 19.26 17.28 -12.75
CA ALA A 299 18.57 16.01 -12.97
C ALA A 299 19.05 15.33 -14.26
N LYS A 300 19.31 14.03 -14.15
CA LYS A 300 19.67 13.15 -15.27
C LYS A 300 18.62 12.04 -15.41
N GLY A 301 18.90 11.01 -16.18
CA GLY A 301 18.00 9.89 -16.39
C GLY A 301 16.69 10.29 -17.06
N ILE A 302 15.58 9.70 -16.63
CA ILE A 302 14.27 9.93 -17.25
C ILE A 302 13.52 11.15 -16.68
N TYR A 303 13.90 11.64 -15.49
CA TYR A 303 13.15 12.71 -14.81
C TYR A 303 12.98 13.97 -15.67
N PRO A 304 14.05 14.53 -16.31
CA PRO A 304 13.92 15.70 -17.18
C PRO A 304 12.96 15.46 -18.36
N LYS A 305 12.95 14.25 -18.91
CA LYS A 305 12.03 13.88 -19.98
C LYS A 305 10.59 13.86 -19.50
N LEU A 306 10.33 13.25 -18.33
CA LEU A 306 8.99 13.21 -17.71
C LEU A 306 8.44 14.63 -17.55
N ARG A 307 9.25 15.54 -16.97
CA ARG A 307 8.87 16.95 -16.78
C ARG A 307 8.58 17.66 -18.09
N LYS A 308 9.48 17.55 -19.06
CA LYS A 308 9.36 18.19 -20.40
C LYS A 308 8.13 17.72 -21.16
N GLU A 309 7.78 16.45 -21.07
CA GLU A 309 6.64 15.84 -21.77
C GLU A 309 5.33 15.96 -20.99
N GLY A 310 5.32 16.59 -19.80
CA GLY A 310 4.14 16.82 -18.98
C GLY A 310 3.59 15.57 -18.30
N TYR A 311 4.46 14.57 -18.04
CA TYR A 311 4.10 13.44 -17.18
C TYR A 311 4.16 13.86 -15.70
N ASP A 312 3.23 13.34 -14.91
CA ASP A 312 3.28 13.44 -13.46
C ASP A 312 2.63 12.20 -12.82
N LEU A 313 2.89 12.00 -11.53
CA LEU A 313 2.55 10.78 -10.79
C LEU A 313 1.04 10.54 -10.69
N HIS A 314 0.22 11.57 -10.87
CA HIS A 314 -1.24 11.44 -10.89
C HIS A 314 -1.74 10.40 -11.92
N GLU A 315 -1.05 10.22 -13.04
CA GLU A 315 -1.38 9.16 -14.01
C GLU A 315 -1.17 7.76 -13.40
N LEU A 316 -0.09 7.56 -12.63
CA LEU A 316 0.15 6.29 -11.92
C LEU A 316 -0.94 6.02 -10.87
N HIS A 317 -1.38 7.05 -10.13
CA HIS A 317 -2.44 6.89 -9.14
C HIS A 317 -3.72 6.30 -9.75
N THR A 318 -4.02 6.64 -11.01
CA THR A 318 -5.22 6.15 -11.68
C THR A 318 -5.17 4.65 -11.96
N LEU A 319 -3.98 4.04 -12.00
CA LEU A 319 -3.82 2.58 -12.10
C LEU A 319 -4.31 1.84 -10.85
N MET A 320 -4.50 2.55 -9.73
CA MET A 320 -5.16 2.00 -8.55
C MET A 320 -6.66 1.76 -8.77
N ALA A 321 -7.32 2.58 -9.57
CA ALA A 321 -8.77 2.45 -9.76
C ALA A 321 -9.17 1.07 -10.31
N PRO A 322 -10.18 0.37 -9.72
CA PRO A 322 -11.02 0.83 -8.60
C PRO A 322 -10.50 0.47 -7.19
N ARG A 323 -9.26 -0.01 -7.05
CA ARG A 323 -8.70 -0.39 -5.74
C ARG A 323 -8.51 0.84 -4.85
N PRO A 324 -8.91 0.78 -3.57
CA PRO A 324 -8.83 1.94 -2.68
C PRO A 324 -7.40 2.25 -2.24
N PHE A 325 -7.13 3.54 -2.03
CA PHE A 325 -5.91 3.99 -1.39
C PHE A 325 -6.10 5.23 -0.53
N LEU A 326 -5.21 5.42 0.43
CA LEU A 326 -5.12 6.56 1.33
C LEU A 326 -3.77 7.25 1.17
N VAL A 327 -3.78 8.56 0.97
CA VAL A 327 -2.59 9.42 1.16
C VAL A 327 -2.60 9.95 2.59
N SER A 328 -1.66 9.50 3.42
CA SER A 328 -1.44 10.08 4.75
C SER A 328 -0.44 11.23 4.61
N GLY A 329 -0.93 12.37 4.13
CA GLY A 329 -0.14 13.53 3.76
C GLY A 329 0.45 14.27 4.95
N GLY A 330 1.50 15.00 4.69
CA GLY A 330 2.24 15.85 5.61
C GLY A 330 2.89 17.01 4.87
N TYR A 331 4.15 17.31 5.18
CA TYR A 331 4.87 18.40 4.53
C TYR A 331 5.01 18.24 3.00
N SER A 332 5.23 17.00 2.51
CA SER A 332 5.33 16.72 1.09
C SER A 332 3.97 16.82 0.39
N ASP A 333 2.93 16.31 1.05
CA ASP A 333 1.60 16.17 0.50
C ASP A 333 0.60 16.98 1.31
N GLY A 334 0.54 18.30 1.05
CA GLY A 334 -0.45 19.20 1.62
C GLY A 334 -1.86 18.97 1.04
N THR A 335 -2.84 19.69 1.54
CA THR A 335 -4.26 19.59 1.11
C THR A 335 -4.46 19.90 -0.37
N ASP A 336 -3.59 20.72 -0.98
CA ASP A 336 -3.58 21.02 -2.40
C ASP A 336 -3.41 19.79 -3.31
N ARG A 337 -2.90 18.67 -2.77
CA ARG A 337 -2.76 17.41 -3.52
C ARG A 337 -4.08 16.78 -3.92
N TRP A 338 -5.20 17.22 -3.35
CA TRP A 338 -6.52 16.85 -3.85
C TRP A 338 -6.72 17.19 -5.34
N ILE A 339 -6.04 18.23 -5.84
CA ILE A 339 -6.05 18.58 -7.27
C ILE A 339 -5.60 17.40 -8.14
N ALA A 340 -4.49 16.74 -7.77
CA ALA A 340 -4.02 15.53 -8.46
C ALA A 340 -4.93 14.31 -8.22
N LEU A 341 -5.43 14.14 -7.00
CA LEU A 341 -6.29 13.01 -6.61
C LEU A 341 -7.67 13.06 -7.29
N ASN A 342 -8.19 14.24 -7.62
CA ASN A 342 -9.43 14.40 -8.36
C ASN A 342 -9.44 13.67 -9.71
N HIS A 343 -8.28 13.52 -10.34
CA HIS A 343 -8.16 12.74 -11.57
C HIS A 343 -8.47 11.25 -11.34
N THR A 344 -8.00 10.67 -10.23
CA THR A 344 -8.37 9.29 -9.88
C THR A 344 -9.82 9.19 -9.40
N ILE A 345 -10.33 10.20 -8.72
CA ILE A 345 -11.76 10.26 -8.35
C ILE A 345 -12.63 10.26 -9.62
N ALA A 346 -12.26 11.04 -10.64
CA ALA A 346 -12.99 11.07 -11.90
C ALA A 346 -13.01 9.69 -12.60
N VAL A 347 -11.89 8.98 -12.58
CA VAL A 347 -11.81 7.60 -13.10
C VAL A 347 -12.72 6.66 -12.29
N ASN A 348 -12.69 6.73 -10.96
CA ASN A 348 -13.56 5.91 -10.11
C ASN A 348 -15.04 6.19 -10.38
N ARG A 349 -15.42 7.46 -10.57
CA ARG A 349 -16.81 7.84 -10.95
C ARG A 349 -17.23 7.20 -12.28
N LEU A 350 -16.34 7.21 -13.29
CA LEU A 350 -16.60 6.54 -14.57
C LEU A 350 -16.82 5.02 -14.40
N LEU A 351 -16.11 4.41 -13.47
CA LEU A 351 -16.22 2.98 -13.14
C LEU A 351 -17.43 2.65 -12.22
N GLY A 352 -18.18 3.64 -11.74
CA GLY A 352 -19.29 3.47 -10.82
C GLY A 352 -18.84 3.23 -9.37
N TYR A 353 -17.67 3.71 -8.97
CA TYR A 353 -17.17 3.56 -7.60
C TYR A 353 -17.03 4.90 -6.90
N ARG A 354 -17.33 4.90 -5.59
CA ARG A 354 -17.09 6.01 -4.67
C ARG A 354 -16.21 5.58 -3.51
N ASN A 355 -15.65 6.56 -2.84
CA ASN A 355 -14.88 6.37 -1.60
C ASN A 355 -13.65 5.45 -1.75
N ASN A 356 -12.98 5.47 -2.91
CA ASN A 356 -11.77 4.69 -3.16
C ASN A 356 -10.49 5.52 -3.11
N VAL A 357 -10.60 6.85 -2.99
CA VAL A 357 -9.49 7.79 -2.87
C VAL A 357 -9.67 8.57 -1.59
N ALA A 358 -8.73 8.43 -0.67
CA ALA A 358 -8.75 9.12 0.61
C ALA A 358 -7.46 9.92 0.83
N MET A 359 -7.58 11.00 1.59
CA MET A 359 -6.43 11.76 2.05
C MET A 359 -6.67 12.30 3.45
N SER A 360 -5.69 12.10 4.33
CA SER A 360 -5.55 12.79 5.62
C SER A 360 -4.31 13.67 5.58
N ASN A 361 -4.29 14.75 6.37
CA ASN A 361 -3.17 15.67 6.41
C ASN A 361 -2.69 15.95 7.83
N ARG A 362 -1.39 16.16 7.95
CA ARG A 362 -0.70 16.69 9.13
C ARG A 362 0.29 17.77 8.69
N VAL A 363 0.75 18.59 9.62
CA VAL A 363 1.63 19.71 9.30
C VAL A 363 3.03 19.25 8.89
N ASN A 364 3.60 18.31 9.67
CA ASN A 364 4.98 17.86 9.50
C ASN A 364 5.10 16.61 8.65
N HIS A 365 6.31 16.36 8.15
CA HIS A 365 6.63 15.14 7.41
C HIS A 365 6.48 13.88 8.26
N ASP A 366 6.95 13.93 9.51
CA ASP A 366 6.94 12.77 10.40
C ASP A 366 5.52 12.29 10.75
N PRO A 367 5.29 10.96 10.82
CA PRO A 367 4.00 10.43 11.23
C PRO A 367 3.71 10.75 12.70
N THR A 368 2.44 10.78 13.05
CA THR A 368 1.94 10.94 14.42
C THR A 368 1.05 9.76 14.79
N PRO A 369 0.77 9.53 16.10
CA PRO A 369 -0.20 8.51 16.50
C PRO A 369 -1.52 8.66 15.76
N GLU A 370 -2.06 9.88 15.65
CA GLU A 370 -3.36 10.17 15.04
C GLU A 370 -3.34 9.85 13.54
N SER A 371 -2.28 10.25 12.82
CA SER A 371 -2.15 9.94 11.39
C SER A 371 -2.03 8.44 11.12
N ASN A 372 -1.42 7.71 12.06
CA ASN A 372 -1.26 6.26 11.95
C ASN A 372 -2.56 5.51 12.24
N GLU A 373 -3.37 5.96 13.22
CA GLU A 373 -4.69 5.35 13.47
C GLU A 373 -5.58 5.44 12.24
N ILE A 374 -5.52 6.52 11.46
CA ILE A 374 -6.26 6.63 10.18
C ILE A 374 -5.80 5.55 9.18
N ILE A 375 -4.49 5.28 9.10
CA ILE A 375 -3.94 4.20 8.25
C ILE A 375 -4.44 2.84 8.72
N TYR A 376 -4.42 2.58 10.04
CA TYR A 376 -4.86 1.30 10.60
C TYR A 376 -6.36 1.09 10.43
N ASP A 377 -7.16 2.11 10.66
CA ASP A 377 -8.60 2.12 10.43
C ASP A 377 -8.94 1.91 8.94
N PHE A 378 -8.18 2.52 8.02
CA PHE A 378 -8.31 2.31 6.58
C PHE A 378 -8.08 0.84 6.20
N PHE A 379 -7.00 0.21 6.69
CA PHE A 379 -6.77 -1.22 6.44
C PHE A 379 -7.83 -2.10 7.10
N LYS A 380 -8.27 -1.78 8.32
CA LYS A 380 -9.36 -2.49 8.99
C LYS A 380 -10.63 -2.43 8.14
N TRP A 381 -10.98 -1.28 7.59
CA TRP A 381 -12.15 -1.09 6.74
C TRP A 381 -12.11 -1.93 5.47
N TYR A 382 -11.02 -1.88 4.72
CA TYR A 382 -10.95 -2.53 3.41
C TYR A 382 -10.48 -3.98 3.43
N LEU A 383 -9.74 -4.41 4.44
CA LEU A 383 -9.17 -5.75 4.48
C LEU A 383 -9.81 -6.68 5.53
N HIS A 384 -10.35 -6.17 6.65
CA HIS A 384 -11.05 -7.01 7.64
C HIS A 384 -12.55 -7.11 7.38
N SER A 385 -13.17 -6.02 6.96
CA SER A 385 -14.59 -6.02 6.67
C SER A 385 -14.85 -6.63 5.29
N ALA A 386 -15.97 -7.34 5.14
CA ALA A 386 -16.44 -7.75 3.82
C ALA A 386 -16.88 -6.55 2.94
N ASN A 387 -16.72 -5.35 3.44
CA ASN A 387 -17.08 -4.08 2.82
C ASN A 387 -16.09 -3.77 1.68
N LYS A 388 -16.34 -4.37 0.54
CA LYS A 388 -15.67 -4.00 -0.71
C LYS A 388 -16.16 -2.62 -1.13
N SER A 389 -15.29 -1.89 -1.87
CA SER A 389 -15.64 -0.62 -2.50
C SER A 389 -17.09 -0.65 -3.01
N THR A 390 -17.91 0.29 -2.54
CA THR A 390 -19.33 0.35 -2.89
C THR A 390 -19.45 0.77 -4.35
N LYS A 391 -19.94 -0.15 -5.21
CA LYS A 391 -20.57 0.24 -6.48
C LYS A 391 -21.87 0.98 -6.17
N GLU A 392 -22.13 2.07 -6.93
CA GLU A 392 -23.46 2.68 -6.97
C GLU A 392 -24.49 1.78 -7.63
#